data_a46d82d35f46e446be92ee9730c16e7c
#
_entry.id   a46d82d35f46e446be92ee9730c16e7c
#
_cell.length_a   1.000
_cell.length_b   1.000
_cell.length_c   1.000
_cell.angle_alpha   90.00
_cell.angle_beta   90.00
_cell.angle_gamma   90.00
#
_symmetry.space_group_name_H-M   'P 1'
#
loop_
_entity.id
_entity.type
_entity.pdbx_description
1 polymer ?
#
loop_
_entity_poly.entity_id
_entity_poly.type
_entity_poly.pdbx_seq_one_letter_code
_entity_poly.pdbx_strand_id
1 'polypeptide(L)'
;MVRIIIALFFCFPAVTFAQTYQQLSEKAIECIEKDSLPQAEELLLQALKLEPKNAKNALLFSNLGLVQRRLGEFDKALESYSFALNFAPLAVPILLDRAAIYMEMGKTDRAYTDYCQVLDEDKQNKEALLMRAYIYVLRRDYPAARIDYNRLLELDPQSYSGRLGLATLEQKEGKFRESLEILNKMITATPDDATLYIARADVEREMKHEDLALVDLEEAIRLDAASADAYLLRGNIYLAQKKKGLAKADFEKAISLGVPPADLHEQLKQCK
;
A
#
# COMPACT_ATOMS: atom_id res chain seq x y z
N MET A 1 -36.65 29.93 70.78
CA MET A 1 -36.02 28.62 70.55
C MET A 1 -35.80 28.46 69.06
N VAL A 2 -34.57 28.66 68.62
CA VAL A 2 -34.18 28.55 67.22
C VAL A 2 -33.64 27.13 67.03
N ARG A 3 -34.30 26.31 66.17
CA ARG A 3 -33.80 24.98 65.82
C ARG A 3 -32.85 25.10 64.63
N ILE A 4 -31.57 24.86 64.87
CA ILE A 4 -30.54 24.75 63.85
C ILE A 4 -30.66 23.32 63.26
N ILE A 5 -31.02 23.22 61.98
CA ILE A 5 -31.00 21.95 61.21
C ILE A 5 -29.60 21.88 60.62
N ILE A 6 -28.76 20.98 61.11
CA ILE A 6 -27.47 20.62 60.54
C ILE A 6 -27.73 19.62 59.39
N ALA A 7 -27.62 20.08 58.16
CA ALA A 7 -27.63 19.23 56.98
C ALA A 7 -26.26 18.54 56.82
N LEU A 8 -26.18 17.29 57.19
CA LEU A 8 -24.99 16.46 56.91
C LEU A 8 -24.96 16.13 55.41
N PHE A 9 -24.09 16.86 54.68
CA PHE A 9 -23.72 16.48 53.32
C PHE A 9 -22.85 15.21 53.38
N PHE A 10 -23.42 14.05 53.11
CA PHE A 10 -22.67 12.84 52.81
C PHE A 10 -22.02 13.03 51.43
N CYS A 11 -20.77 13.43 51.43
CA CYS A 11 -19.92 13.36 50.26
C CYS A 11 -19.58 11.87 50.06
N PHE A 12 -20.38 11.16 49.24
CA PHE A 12 -19.97 9.86 48.72
C PHE A 12 -18.76 10.10 47.82
N PRO A 13 -17.59 9.51 48.12
CA PRO A 13 -16.52 9.52 47.14
C PRO A 13 -17.04 8.72 45.94
N ALA A 14 -17.13 9.37 44.78
CA ALA A 14 -17.30 8.65 43.55
C ALA A 14 -16.11 7.71 43.38
N VAL A 15 -16.32 6.42 43.69
CA VAL A 15 -15.33 5.38 43.44
C VAL A 15 -15.30 5.24 41.92
N THR A 16 -14.44 6.00 41.27
CA THR A 16 -14.07 5.77 39.89
C THR A 16 -13.34 4.44 39.88
N PHE A 17 -14.03 3.37 39.46
CA PHE A 17 -13.37 2.10 39.20
C PHE A 17 -12.31 2.37 38.12
N ALA A 18 -11.04 2.29 38.52
CA ALA A 18 -9.95 2.36 37.56
C ALA A 18 -10.15 1.21 36.55
N GLN A 19 -10.12 1.54 35.25
CA GLN A 19 -10.24 0.53 34.20
C GLN A 19 -9.02 -0.40 34.26
N THR A 20 -9.27 -1.69 34.13
CA THR A 20 -8.19 -2.69 34.06
C THR A 20 -7.54 -2.67 32.68
N TYR A 21 -6.31 -3.18 32.57
CA TYR A 21 -5.61 -3.40 31.32
C TYR A 21 -6.49 -4.12 30.28
N GLN A 22 -7.20 -5.16 30.71
CA GLN A 22 -8.06 -5.91 29.82
C GLN A 22 -9.24 -5.08 29.32
N GLN A 23 -9.93 -4.35 30.19
CA GLN A 23 -11.06 -3.48 29.80
C GLN A 23 -10.64 -2.38 28.84
N LEU A 24 -9.45 -1.78 29.04
CA LEU A 24 -8.91 -0.77 28.13
C LEU A 24 -8.60 -1.40 26.76
N SER A 25 -7.98 -2.57 26.75
CA SER A 25 -7.64 -3.30 25.52
C SER A 25 -8.88 -3.67 24.72
N GLU A 26 -9.91 -4.22 25.36
CA GLU A 26 -11.17 -4.60 24.70
C GLU A 26 -11.88 -3.38 24.12
N LYS A 27 -12.00 -2.29 24.89
CA LYS A 27 -12.58 -1.04 24.38
C LYS A 27 -11.80 -0.44 23.24
N ALA A 28 -10.47 -0.52 23.26
CA ALA A 28 -9.65 -0.05 22.15
C ALA A 28 -9.94 -0.83 20.87
N ILE A 29 -10.09 -2.14 20.94
CA ILE A 29 -10.47 -2.99 19.79
C ILE A 29 -11.84 -2.58 19.25
N GLU A 30 -12.83 -2.40 20.13
CA GLU A 30 -14.15 -1.90 19.71
C GLU A 30 -14.08 -0.53 19.02
N CYS A 31 -13.21 0.38 19.50
CA CYS A 31 -12.99 1.67 18.86
C CYS A 31 -12.35 1.54 17.49
N ILE A 32 -11.40 0.59 17.30
CA ILE A 32 -10.79 0.30 15.99
C ILE A 32 -11.86 -0.20 14.99
N GLU A 33 -12.72 -1.11 15.43
CA GLU A 33 -13.81 -1.67 14.62
C GLU A 33 -14.83 -0.60 14.21
N LYS A 34 -15.08 0.38 15.10
CA LYS A 34 -15.98 1.52 14.87
C LYS A 34 -15.31 2.71 14.18
N ASP A 35 -14.08 2.57 13.73
CA ASP A 35 -13.27 3.65 13.11
C ASP A 35 -13.05 4.88 14.01
N SER A 36 -13.16 4.71 15.33
CA SER A 36 -12.90 5.77 16.32
C SER A 36 -11.42 5.80 16.68
N LEU A 37 -10.56 6.08 15.69
CA LEU A 37 -9.10 5.91 15.77
C LEU A 37 -8.42 6.73 16.88
N PRO A 38 -8.73 8.03 17.09
CA PRO A 38 -8.09 8.80 18.17
C PRO A 38 -8.42 8.25 19.56
N GLN A 39 -9.66 7.78 19.76
CA GLN A 39 -10.06 7.16 21.02
C GLN A 39 -9.39 5.80 21.23
N ALA A 40 -9.24 5.02 20.16
CA ALA A 40 -8.51 3.76 20.20
C ALA A 40 -7.04 3.97 20.61
N GLU A 41 -6.37 4.96 20.02
CA GLU A 41 -4.99 5.30 20.37
C GLU A 41 -4.86 5.64 21.85
N GLU A 42 -5.73 6.49 22.38
CA GLU A 42 -5.71 6.88 23.79
C GLU A 42 -5.88 5.67 24.72
N LEU A 43 -6.85 4.79 24.43
CA LEU A 43 -7.10 3.59 25.23
C LEU A 43 -5.92 2.61 25.19
N LEU A 44 -5.31 2.41 24.02
CA LEU A 44 -4.11 1.57 23.88
C LEU A 44 -2.94 2.11 24.70
N LEU A 45 -2.69 3.42 24.62
CA LEU A 45 -1.63 4.06 25.40
C LEU A 45 -1.88 3.98 26.91
N GLN A 46 -3.13 4.11 27.35
CA GLN A 46 -3.49 3.93 28.76
C GLN A 46 -3.24 2.49 29.22
N ALA A 47 -3.63 1.48 28.41
CA ALA A 47 -3.39 0.08 28.74
C ALA A 47 -1.88 -0.24 28.82
N LEU A 48 -1.10 0.20 27.85
CA LEU A 48 0.36 0.01 27.81
C LEU A 48 1.06 0.66 29.01
N LYS A 49 0.58 1.84 29.44
CA LYS A 49 1.10 2.54 30.62
C LYS A 49 0.75 1.81 31.91
N LEU A 50 -0.40 1.16 31.98
CA LEU A 50 -0.86 0.44 33.17
C LEU A 50 -0.01 -0.82 33.42
N GLU A 51 0.30 -1.58 32.35
CA GLU A 51 1.08 -2.81 32.44
C GLU A 51 2.22 -2.87 31.43
N PRO A 52 3.30 -2.09 31.57
CA PRO A 52 4.33 -1.93 30.57
C PRO A 52 5.15 -3.20 30.27
N LYS A 53 5.11 -4.19 31.17
CA LYS A 53 5.85 -5.46 31.00
C LYS A 53 4.93 -6.64 30.67
N ASN A 54 3.66 -6.40 30.35
CA ASN A 54 2.73 -7.47 30.01
C ASN A 54 3.16 -8.11 28.67
N ALA A 55 3.26 -9.44 28.64
CA ALA A 55 3.63 -10.17 27.43
C ALA A 55 2.65 -9.95 26.26
N LYS A 56 1.38 -9.61 26.56
CA LYS A 56 0.36 -9.28 25.55
C LYS A 56 0.58 -7.91 24.90
N ASN A 57 1.54 -7.12 25.35
CA ASN A 57 1.83 -5.81 24.77
C ASN A 57 2.29 -5.88 23.31
N ALA A 58 2.79 -7.03 22.82
CA ALA A 58 3.03 -7.23 21.41
C ALA A 58 1.78 -6.89 20.56
N LEU A 59 0.61 -7.42 20.97
CA LEU A 59 -0.65 -7.16 20.28
C LEU A 59 -1.12 -5.71 20.44
N LEU A 60 -0.98 -5.12 21.64
CA LEU A 60 -1.38 -3.74 21.87
C LEU A 60 -0.53 -2.76 21.04
N PHE A 61 0.78 -2.95 21.01
CA PHE A 61 1.67 -2.16 20.17
C PHE A 61 1.40 -2.37 18.69
N SER A 62 1.06 -3.59 18.25
CA SER A 62 0.65 -3.85 16.87
C SER A 62 -0.64 -3.10 16.52
N ASN A 63 -1.67 -3.16 17.37
CA ASN A 63 -2.90 -2.40 17.18
C ASN A 63 -2.67 -0.88 17.21
N LEU A 64 -1.76 -0.40 18.07
CA LEU A 64 -1.38 1.00 18.12
C LEU A 64 -0.71 1.44 16.80
N GLY A 65 0.20 0.62 16.28
CA GLY A 65 0.82 0.85 14.97
C GLY A 65 -0.20 0.90 13.83
N LEU A 66 -1.18 -0.02 13.83
CA LEU A 66 -2.28 -0.02 12.85
C LEU A 66 -3.12 1.27 12.93
N VAL A 67 -3.48 1.70 14.15
CA VAL A 67 -4.26 2.94 14.37
C VAL A 67 -3.47 4.15 13.87
N GLN A 68 -2.20 4.27 14.24
CA GLN A 68 -1.32 5.37 13.85
C GLN A 68 -1.08 5.40 12.32
N ARG A 69 -0.94 4.22 11.67
CA ARG A 69 -0.89 4.15 10.21
C ARG A 69 -2.15 4.70 9.56
N ARG A 70 -3.35 4.30 10.06
CA ARG A 70 -4.64 4.80 9.56
C ARG A 70 -4.84 6.30 9.80
N LEU A 71 -4.22 6.86 10.84
CA LEU A 71 -4.16 8.30 11.11
C LEU A 71 -3.13 9.04 10.23
N GLY A 72 -2.32 8.34 9.44
CA GLY A 72 -1.24 8.90 8.64
C GLY A 72 0.04 9.22 9.44
N GLU A 73 0.12 8.77 10.69
CA GLU A 73 1.23 9.03 11.61
C GLU A 73 2.33 7.95 11.47
N PHE A 74 2.90 7.82 10.26
CA PHE A 74 3.78 6.72 9.89
C PHE A 74 5.00 6.53 10.79
N ASP A 75 5.64 7.61 11.23
CA ASP A 75 6.82 7.47 12.12
C ASP A 75 6.43 6.90 13.49
N LYS A 76 5.29 7.32 14.07
CA LYS A 76 4.78 6.72 15.31
C LYS A 76 4.38 5.25 15.11
N ALA A 77 3.74 4.93 13.98
CA ALA A 77 3.37 3.55 13.65
C ALA A 77 4.59 2.64 13.56
N LEU A 78 5.68 3.09 12.93
CA LEU A 78 6.95 2.35 12.86
C LEU A 78 7.56 2.13 14.25
N GLU A 79 7.47 3.11 15.14
CA GLU A 79 7.93 2.97 16.52
C GLU A 79 7.09 1.93 17.27
N SER A 80 5.77 2.00 17.16
CA SER A 80 4.84 1.06 17.78
C SER A 80 5.06 -0.38 17.27
N TYR A 81 5.18 -0.60 15.97
CA TYR A 81 5.51 -1.93 15.44
C TYR A 81 6.90 -2.41 15.89
N SER A 82 7.88 -1.51 16.02
CA SER A 82 9.19 -1.89 16.53
C SER A 82 9.13 -2.29 18.00
N PHE A 83 8.32 -1.62 18.82
CA PHE A 83 8.04 -2.07 20.19
C PHE A 83 7.31 -3.41 20.22
N ALA A 84 6.33 -3.64 19.34
CA ALA A 84 5.66 -4.92 19.23
C ALA A 84 6.65 -6.07 18.94
N LEU A 85 7.59 -5.85 18.02
CA LEU A 85 8.64 -6.80 17.68
C LEU A 85 9.68 -7.03 18.78
N ASN A 86 9.85 -6.11 19.74
CA ASN A 86 10.66 -6.39 20.93
C ASN A 86 10.03 -7.46 21.84
N PHE A 87 8.69 -7.60 21.83
CA PHE A 87 7.97 -8.65 22.53
C PHE A 87 7.83 -9.94 21.70
N ALA A 88 7.69 -9.80 20.38
CA ALA A 88 7.47 -10.89 19.45
C ALA A 88 8.33 -10.71 18.18
N PRO A 89 9.65 -11.00 18.22
CA PRO A 89 10.60 -10.63 17.15
C PRO A 89 10.31 -11.24 15.78
N LEU A 90 9.66 -12.41 15.75
CA LEU A 90 9.38 -13.16 14.53
C LEU A 90 7.89 -13.19 14.18
N ALA A 91 7.12 -12.23 14.69
CA ALA A 91 5.69 -12.13 14.40
C ALA A 91 5.48 -11.68 12.95
N VAL A 92 5.25 -12.64 12.05
CA VAL A 92 5.04 -12.41 10.60
C VAL A 92 4.05 -11.29 10.32
N PRO A 93 2.85 -11.21 10.92
CA PRO A 93 1.92 -10.11 10.65
C PRO A 93 2.50 -8.73 10.97
N ILE A 94 3.24 -8.60 12.08
CA ILE A 94 3.81 -7.32 12.50
C ILE A 94 4.96 -6.90 11.57
N LEU A 95 5.78 -7.86 11.10
CA LEU A 95 6.82 -7.61 10.12
C LEU A 95 6.23 -7.15 8.78
N LEU A 96 5.14 -7.77 8.31
CA LEU A 96 4.44 -7.38 7.09
C LEU A 96 3.87 -5.97 7.19
N ASP A 97 3.17 -5.65 8.29
CA ASP A 97 2.61 -4.33 8.52
C ASP A 97 3.68 -3.24 8.55
N ARG A 98 4.81 -3.50 9.24
CA ARG A 98 5.94 -2.56 9.29
C ARG A 98 6.61 -2.38 7.94
N ALA A 99 6.80 -3.48 7.20
CA ALA A 99 7.35 -3.46 5.84
C ALA A 99 6.47 -2.64 4.89
N ALA A 100 5.14 -2.79 4.98
CA ALA A 100 4.20 -2.01 4.18
C ALA A 100 4.37 -0.50 4.42
N ILE A 101 4.50 -0.05 5.68
CA ILE A 101 4.77 1.37 5.98
C ILE A 101 6.13 1.80 5.41
N TYR A 102 7.16 0.97 5.52
CA TYR A 102 8.45 1.29 4.92
C TYR A 102 8.34 1.46 3.40
N MET A 103 7.52 0.64 2.72
CA MET A 103 7.24 0.80 1.29
C MET A 103 6.51 2.12 0.99
N GLU A 104 5.46 2.46 1.74
CA GLU A 104 4.72 3.72 1.60
C GLU A 104 5.61 4.95 1.79
N MET A 105 6.61 4.86 2.68
CA MET A 105 7.59 5.93 2.93
C MET A 105 8.79 5.92 1.96
N GLY A 106 8.84 5.00 0.99
CA GLY A 106 9.98 4.84 0.09
C GLY A 106 11.25 4.28 0.74
N LYS A 107 11.17 3.78 1.98
CA LYS A 107 12.29 3.19 2.73
C LYS A 107 12.48 1.71 2.33
N THR A 108 12.68 1.46 1.05
CA THR A 108 12.66 0.11 0.43
C THR A 108 13.69 -0.86 1.03
N ASP A 109 14.85 -0.39 1.48
CA ASP A 109 15.87 -1.26 2.10
C ASP A 109 15.41 -1.82 3.45
N ARG A 110 14.65 -1.04 4.22
CA ARG A 110 14.09 -1.51 5.49
C ARG A 110 12.93 -2.48 5.25
N ALA A 111 12.07 -2.18 4.28
CA ALA A 111 11.00 -3.08 3.87
C ALA A 111 11.56 -4.44 3.40
N TYR A 112 12.63 -4.42 2.59
CA TYR A 112 13.33 -5.62 2.14
C TYR A 112 13.80 -6.50 3.32
N THR A 113 14.37 -5.87 4.35
CA THR A 113 14.84 -6.61 5.53
C THR A 113 13.69 -7.33 6.24
N ASP A 114 12.56 -6.64 6.44
CA ASP A 114 11.39 -7.24 7.09
C ASP A 114 10.78 -8.36 6.21
N TYR A 115 10.65 -8.17 4.90
CA TYR A 115 10.18 -9.25 4.00
C TYR A 115 11.12 -10.45 3.96
N CYS A 116 12.44 -10.25 4.08
CA CYS A 116 13.37 -11.37 4.22
C CYS A 116 13.12 -12.14 5.53
N GLN A 117 12.93 -11.45 6.65
CA GLN A 117 12.60 -12.10 7.92
C GLN A 117 11.28 -12.87 7.85
N VAL A 118 10.25 -12.31 7.20
CA VAL A 118 9.00 -13.03 6.96
C VAL A 118 9.25 -14.32 6.18
N LEU A 119 10.06 -14.27 5.13
CA LEU A 119 10.32 -15.45 4.28
C LEU A 119 11.30 -16.47 4.92
N ASP A 120 12.07 -16.06 5.92
CA ASP A 120 12.84 -16.98 6.75
C ASP A 120 11.92 -17.82 7.64
N GLU A 121 10.82 -17.21 8.18
CA GLU A 121 9.84 -17.89 9.01
C GLU A 121 8.76 -18.62 8.19
N ASP A 122 8.25 -17.97 7.13
CA ASP A 122 7.21 -18.49 6.23
C ASP A 122 7.63 -18.36 4.77
N LYS A 123 8.32 -19.38 4.26
CA LYS A 123 8.81 -19.45 2.87
C LYS A 123 7.71 -19.42 1.81
N GLN A 124 6.45 -19.54 2.20
CA GLN A 124 5.30 -19.56 1.31
C GLN A 124 4.45 -18.29 1.44
N ASN A 125 4.91 -17.30 2.17
CA ASN A 125 4.20 -16.04 2.34
C ASN A 125 4.11 -15.29 1.00
N LYS A 126 2.91 -15.31 0.42
CA LYS A 126 2.67 -14.76 -0.92
C LYS A 126 2.90 -13.25 -0.99
N GLU A 127 2.54 -12.52 0.07
CA GLU A 127 2.73 -11.07 0.15
C GLU A 127 4.21 -10.72 0.19
N ALA A 128 4.97 -11.38 1.05
CA ALA A 128 6.41 -11.14 1.15
C ALA A 128 7.16 -11.52 -0.13
N LEU A 129 6.79 -12.63 -0.81
CA LEU A 129 7.33 -12.99 -2.12
C LEU A 129 7.04 -11.90 -3.16
N LEU A 130 5.80 -11.43 -3.25
CA LEU A 130 5.39 -10.38 -4.18
C LEU A 130 6.18 -9.09 -3.97
N MET A 131 6.22 -8.63 -2.72
CA MET A 131 6.81 -7.33 -2.40
C MET A 131 8.33 -7.36 -2.46
N ARG A 132 8.97 -8.48 -2.11
CA ARG A 132 10.42 -8.64 -2.26
C ARG A 132 10.81 -8.71 -3.74
N ALA A 133 10.03 -9.41 -4.57
CA ALA A 133 10.23 -9.43 -6.02
C ALA A 133 10.12 -8.02 -6.61
N TYR A 134 9.13 -7.24 -6.18
CA TYR A 134 8.99 -5.84 -6.59
C TYR A 134 10.22 -5.00 -6.21
N ILE A 135 10.74 -5.15 -4.99
CA ILE A 135 11.96 -4.46 -4.55
C ILE A 135 13.17 -4.89 -5.40
N TYR A 136 13.29 -6.17 -5.75
CA TYR A 136 14.35 -6.63 -6.65
C TYR A 136 14.24 -5.99 -8.04
N VAL A 137 13.02 -5.82 -8.58
CA VAL A 137 12.81 -5.09 -9.85
C VAL A 137 13.29 -3.65 -9.74
N LEU A 138 12.95 -2.95 -8.65
CA LEU A 138 13.43 -1.57 -8.41
C LEU A 138 14.97 -1.49 -8.35
N ARG A 139 15.61 -2.51 -7.78
CA ARG A 139 17.07 -2.63 -7.71
C ARG A 139 17.72 -3.16 -9.00
N ARG A 140 16.92 -3.47 -10.00
CA ARG A 140 17.33 -4.12 -11.26
C ARG A 140 17.98 -5.50 -11.06
N ASP A 141 17.72 -6.15 -9.93
CA ASP A 141 18.10 -7.55 -9.70
C ASP A 141 17.00 -8.47 -10.27
N TYR A 142 16.93 -8.51 -11.59
CA TYR A 142 15.90 -9.26 -12.31
C TYR A 142 15.97 -10.78 -12.05
N PRO A 143 17.16 -11.41 -11.94
CA PRO A 143 17.24 -12.84 -11.58
C PRO A 143 16.58 -13.15 -10.24
N ALA A 144 16.84 -12.35 -9.20
CA ALA A 144 16.24 -12.54 -7.89
C ALA A 144 14.74 -12.28 -7.90
N ALA A 145 14.27 -11.22 -8.59
CA ALA A 145 12.85 -10.94 -8.78
C ALA A 145 12.10 -12.11 -9.42
N ARG A 146 12.69 -12.73 -10.44
CA ARG A 146 12.12 -13.88 -11.15
C ARG A 146 11.93 -15.09 -10.23
N ILE A 147 12.88 -15.35 -9.36
CA ILE A 147 12.77 -16.46 -8.39
C ILE A 147 11.54 -16.29 -7.51
N ASP A 148 11.35 -15.09 -6.95
CA ASP A 148 10.24 -14.82 -6.06
C ASP A 148 8.89 -14.80 -6.80
N TYR A 149 8.80 -14.18 -7.99
CA TYR A 149 7.58 -14.23 -8.79
C TYR A 149 7.21 -15.65 -9.22
N ASN A 150 8.19 -16.46 -9.65
CA ASN A 150 7.93 -17.83 -10.00
C ASN A 150 7.43 -18.63 -8.79
N ARG A 151 8.07 -18.43 -7.62
CA ARG A 151 7.63 -19.09 -6.39
C ARG A 151 6.21 -18.67 -5.99
N LEU A 152 5.87 -17.39 -6.11
CA LEU A 152 4.51 -16.92 -5.90
C LEU A 152 3.52 -17.60 -6.85
N LEU A 153 3.85 -17.72 -8.14
CA LEU A 153 2.99 -18.33 -9.15
C LEU A 153 2.92 -19.86 -9.07
N GLU A 154 3.91 -20.53 -8.48
CA GLU A 154 3.80 -21.95 -8.08
C GLU A 154 2.76 -22.14 -6.97
N LEU A 155 2.70 -21.21 -5.98
CA LEU A 155 1.76 -21.24 -4.86
C LEU A 155 0.36 -20.78 -5.28
N ASP A 156 0.29 -19.83 -6.19
CA ASP A 156 -0.94 -19.23 -6.67
C ASP A 156 -0.84 -18.89 -8.16
N PRO A 157 -1.10 -19.88 -9.04
CA PRO A 157 -1.01 -19.68 -10.48
C PRO A 157 -1.96 -18.62 -11.04
N GLN A 158 -2.99 -18.24 -10.28
CA GLN A 158 -3.98 -17.24 -10.68
C GLN A 158 -3.70 -15.86 -10.03
N SER A 159 -2.62 -15.70 -9.27
CA SER A 159 -2.25 -14.43 -8.66
C SER A 159 -2.18 -13.31 -9.70
N TYR A 160 -3.12 -12.38 -9.63
CA TYR A 160 -3.16 -11.20 -10.51
C TYR A 160 -1.85 -10.39 -10.40
N SER A 161 -1.49 -9.99 -9.18
CA SER A 161 -0.28 -9.19 -8.92
C SER A 161 1.00 -9.95 -9.29
N GLY A 162 1.04 -11.27 -9.08
CA GLY A 162 2.17 -12.10 -9.47
C GLY A 162 2.38 -12.14 -10.98
N ARG A 163 1.30 -12.33 -11.76
CA ARG A 163 1.36 -12.34 -13.23
C ARG A 163 1.70 -10.97 -13.80
N LEU A 164 1.05 -9.91 -13.30
CA LEU A 164 1.34 -8.53 -13.74
C LEU A 164 2.78 -8.15 -13.40
N GLY A 165 3.26 -8.51 -12.21
CA GLY A 165 4.64 -8.29 -11.79
C GLY A 165 5.64 -9.04 -12.69
N LEU A 166 5.35 -10.30 -13.05
CA LEU A 166 6.19 -11.06 -13.97
C LEU A 166 6.16 -10.44 -15.37
N ALA A 167 5.00 -10.00 -15.88
CA ALA A 167 4.92 -9.31 -17.17
C ALA A 167 5.75 -8.02 -17.18
N THR A 168 5.70 -7.25 -16.09
CA THR A 168 6.54 -6.05 -15.93
C THR A 168 8.02 -6.41 -15.88
N LEU A 169 8.40 -7.49 -15.20
CA LEU A 169 9.78 -7.98 -15.16
C LEU A 169 10.27 -8.36 -16.56
N GLU A 170 9.47 -9.11 -17.35
CA GLU A 170 9.79 -9.48 -18.73
C GLU A 170 10.01 -8.23 -19.60
N GLN A 171 9.14 -7.21 -19.45
CA GLN A 171 9.30 -5.91 -20.12
C GLN A 171 10.64 -5.26 -19.74
N LYS A 172 10.98 -5.19 -18.44
CA LYS A 172 12.23 -4.56 -17.97
C LYS A 172 13.49 -5.29 -18.42
N GLU A 173 13.40 -6.57 -18.67
CA GLU A 173 14.48 -7.37 -19.29
C GLU A 173 14.52 -7.27 -20.82
N GLY A 174 13.57 -6.54 -21.44
CA GLY A 174 13.43 -6.44 -22.89
C GLY A 174 12.82 -7.65 -23.57
N LYS A 175 12.24 -8.57 -22.80
CA LYS A 175 11.52 -9.76 -23.26
C LYS A 175 10.06 -9.40 -23.55
N PHE A 176 9.88 -8.51 -24.51
CA PHE A 176 8.56 -7.93 -24.79
C PHE A 176 7.52 -8.96 -25.23
N ARG A 177 7.93 -10.01 -25.98
CA ARG A 177 7.02 -11.05 -26.43
C ARG A 177 6.44 -11.85 -25.29
N GLU A 178 7.29 -12.22 -24.32
CA GLU A 178 6.91 -12.94 -23.10
C GLU A 178 5.97 -12.08 -22.25
N SER A 179 6.27 -10.79 -22.11
CA SER A 179 5.38 -9.84 -21.43
C SER A 179 4.00 -9.77 -22.08
N LEU A 180 3.95 -9.59 -23.42
CA LEU A 180 2.71 -9.54 -24.16
C LEU A 180 1.90 -10.86 -24.06
N GLU A 181 2.57 -12.01 -24.05
CA GLU A 181 1.91 -13.31 -23.89
C GLU A 181 1.18 -13.40 -22.52
N ILE A 182 1.82 -12.94 -21.45
CA ILE A 182 1.22 -12.90 -20.12
C ILE A 182 0.04 -11.94 -20.11
N LEU A 183 0.23 -10.71 -20.59
CA LEU A 183 -0.80 -9.67 -20.59
C LEU A 183 -2.02 -10.06 -21.46
N ASN A 184 -1.80 -10.66 -22.63
CA ASN A 184 -2.88 -11.15 -23.49
C ASN A 184 -3.72 -12.23 -22.80
N LYS A 185 -3.08 -13.17 -22.09
CA LYS A 185 -3.80 -14.18 -21.29
C LYS A 185 -4.61 -13.53 -20.16
N MET A 186 -4.06 -12.52 -19.50
CA MET A 186 -4.76 -11.77 -18.44
C MET A 186 -5.95 -11.00 -18.99
N ILE A 187 -5.80 -10.27 -20.11
CA ILE A 187 -6.89 -9.53 -20.78
C ILE A 187 -7.98 -10.49 -21.26
N THR A 188 -7.62 -11.67 -21.77
CA THR A 188 -8.62 -12.67 -22.16
C THR A 188 -9.46 -13.14 -20.98
N ALA A 189 -8.87 -13.23 -19.78
CA ALA A 189 -9.56 -13.65 -18.56
C ALA A 189 -10.36 -12.51 -17.91
N THR A 190 -9.90 -11.27 -18.02
CA THR A 190 -10.51 -10.06 -17.43
C THR A 190 -10.50 -8.91 -18.44
N PRO A 191 -11.41 -8.94 -19.46
CA PRO A 191 -11.39 -7.98 -20.56
C PRO A 191 -11.80 -6.56 -20.16
N ASP A 192 -12.32 -6.35 -18.97
CA ASP A 192 -12.81 -5.06 -18.44
C ASP A 192 -11.80 -4.40 -17.48
N ASP A 193 -10.59 -4.94 -17.39
CA ASP A 193 -9.53 -4.36 -16.53
C ASP A 193 -8.67 -3.36 -17.33
N ALA A 194 -8.92 -2.07 -17.13
CA ALA A 194 -8.18 -0.98 -17.76
C ALA A 194 -6.66 -1.04 -17.52
N THR A 195 -6.23 -1.53 -16.34
CA THR A 195 -4.82 -1.62 -15.97
C THR A 195 -4.03 -2.52 -16.92
N LEU A 196 -4.64 -3.61 -17.37
CA LEU A 196 -3.98 -4.56 -18.27
C LEU A 196 -3.74 -3.97 -19.67
N TYR A 197 -4.69 -3.17 -20.16
CA TYR A 197 -4.53 -2.48 -21.44
C TYR A 197 -3.45 -1.41 -21.35
N ILE A 198 -3.38 -0.65 -20.23
CA ILE A 198 -2.29 0.31 -20.00
C ILE A 198 -0.93 -0.40 -19.98
N ALA A 199 -0.84 -1.53 -19.26
CA ALA A 199 0.39 -2.30 -19.18
C ALA A 199 0.82 -2.82 -20.56
N ARG A 200 -0.14 -3.33 -21.38
CA ARG A 200 0.15 -3.80 -22.74
C ARG A 200 0.55 -2.66 -23.67
N ALA A 201 -0.15 -1.53 -23.58
CA ALA A 201 0.20 -0.32 -24.31
C ALA A 201 1.61 0.17 -24.03
N ASP A 202 2.07 0.09 -22.77
CA ASP A 202 3.44 0.50 -22.42
C ASP A 202 4.48 -0.45 -23.06
N VAL A 203 4.24 -1.76 -23.08
CA VAL A 203 5.09 -2.72 -23.77
C VAL A 203 5.10 -2.45 -25.29
N GLU A 204 3.94 -2.26 -25.92
CA GLU A 204 3.83 -1.96 -27.36
C GLU A 204 4.54 -0.64 -27.72
N ARG A 205 4.44 0.40 -26.87
CA ARG A 205 5.15 1.65 -27.02
C ARG A 205 6.68 1.46 -26.99
N GLU A 206 7.19 0.63 -26.07
CA GLU A 206 8.62 0.32 -26.01
C GLU A 206 9.09 -0.44 -27.26
N MET A 207 8.23 -1.29 -27.83
CA MET A 207 8.45 -1.95 -29.12
C MET A 207 8.31 -1.02 -30.34
N LYS A 208 7.95 0.25 -30.14
CA LYS A 208 7.64 1.22 -31.20
C LYS A 208 6.38 0.92 -32.02
N HIS A 209 5.48 0.13 -31.48
CA HIS A 209 4.17 -0.16 -32.04
C HIS A 209 3.13 0.86 -31.54
N GLU A 210 3.39 2.15 -31.78
CA GLU A 210 2.61 3.24 -31.18
C GLU A 210 1.11 3.16 -31.55
N ASP A 211 0.77 2.69 -32.73
CA ASP A 211 -0.64 2.55 -33.15
C ASP A 211 -1.37 1.51 -32.31
N LEU A 212 -0.74 0.37 -31.99
CA LEU A 212 -1.31 -0.65 -31.11
C LEU A 212 -1.44 -0.13 -29.67
N ALA A 213 -0.42 0.59 -29.21
CA ALA A 213 -0.46 1.23 -27.88
C ALA A 213 -1.62 2.22 -27.78
N LEU A 214 -1.89 3.02 -28.81
CA LEU A 214 -3.02 3.96 -28.82
C LEU A 214 -4.38 3.27 -28.76
N VAL A 215 -4.55 2.14 -29.47
CA VAL A 215 -5.78 1.34 -29.42
C VAL A 215 -6.04 0.82 -28.00
N ASP A 216 -5.02 0.30 -27.34
CA ASP A 216 -5.14 -0.18 -25.97
C ASP A 216 -5.46 0.95 -24.98
N LEU A 217 -4.84 2.14 -25.16
CA LEU A 217 -5.11 3.28 -24.31
C LEU A 217 -6.51 3.89 -24.52
N GLU A 218 -7.05 3.82 -25.72
CA GLU A 218 -8.45 4.18 -26.00
C GLU A 218 -9.40 3.24 -25.26
N GLU A 219 -9.12 1.93 -25.28
CA GLU A 219 -9.91 0.95 -24.54
C GLU A 219 -9.76 1.12 -23.02
N ALA A 220 -8.55 1.36 -22.52
CA ALA A 220 -8.32 1.64 -21.09
C ALA A 220 -9.13 2.85 -20.62
N ILE A 221 -9.13 3.95 -21.39
CA ILE A 221 -9.92 5.15 -21.09
C ILE A 221 -11.41 4.93 -21.19
N ARG A 222 -11.86 4.06 -22.12
CA ARG A 222 -13.27 3.67 -22.22
C ARG A 222 -13.72 2.91 -20.97
N LEU A 223 -12.87 2.04 -20.44
CA LEU A 223 -13.13 1.23 -19.25
C LEU A 223 -13.03 2.06 -17.96
N ASP A 224 -12.00 2.92 -17.88
CA ASP A 224 -11.78 3.82 -16.74
C ASP A 224 -11.41 5.23 -17.22
N ALA A 225 -12.42 6.10 -17.37
CA ALA A 225 -12.25 7.49 -17.75
C ALA A 225 -11.54 8.37 -16.68
N ALA A 226 -11.30 7.82 -15.49
CA ALA A 226 -10.58 8.50 -14.41
C ALA A 226 -9.11 8.04 -14.29
N SER A 227 -8.63 7.14 -15.16
CA SER A 227 -7.25 6.68 -15.17
C SER A 227 -6.29 7.77 -15.67
N ALA A 228 -5.63 8.47 -14.76
CA ALA A 228 -4.61 9.46 -15.09
C ALA A 228 -3.45 8.85 -15.89
N ASP A 229 -3.05 7.61 -15.57
CA ASP A 229 -1.93 6.91 -16.22
C ASP A 229 -2.20 6.65 -17.71
N ALA A 230 -3.44 6.30 -18.07
CA ALA A 230 -3.81 6.12 -19.47
C ALA A 230 -3.66 7.41 -20.28
N TYR A 231 -4.11 8.55 -19.73
CA TYR A 231 -3.94 9.84 -20.38
C TYR A 231 -2.47 10.26 -20.43
N LEU A 232 -1.69 10.03 -19.38
CA LEU A 232 -0.25 10.32 -19.37
C LEU A 232 0.50 9.54 -20.45
N LEU A 233 0.25 8.25 -20.55
CA LEU A 233 0.92 7.40 -21.53
C LEU A 233 0.51 7.79 -22.95
N ARG A 234 -0.78 8.04 -23.21
CA ARG A 234 -1.29 8.48 -24.52
C ARG A 234 -0.76 9.85 -24.90
N GLY A 235 -0.74 10.80 -23.98
CA GLY A 235 -0.18 12.11 -24.16
C GLY A 235 1.31 12.06 -24.53
N ASN A 236 2.09 11.20 -23.90
CA ASN A 236 3.49 10.99 -24.23
C ASN A 236 3.68 10.42 -25.65
N ILE A 237 2.84 9.49 -26.08
CA ILE A 237 2.86 8.95 -27.45
C ILE A 237 2.50 10.07 -28.46
N TYR A 238 1.44 10.84 -28.22
CA TYR A 238 1.08 11.97 -29.07
C TYR A 238 2.18 13.03 -29.16
N LEU A 239 2.87 13.29 -28.05
CA LEU A 239 4.00 14.23 -28.02
C LEU A 239 5.15 13.72 -28.89
N ALA A 240 5.50 12.44 -28.78
CA ALA A 240 6.51 11.80 -29.63
C ALA A 240 6.14 11.87 -31.12
N GLN A 241 4.84 11.72 -31.44
CA GLN A 241 4.29 11.88 -32.78
C GLN A 241 4.15 13.35 -33.24
N LYS A 242 4.59 14.32 -32.44
CA LYS A 242 4.44 15.78 -32.70
C LYS A 242 2.96 16.24 -32.81
N LYS A 243 2.02 15.46 -32.33
CA LYS A 243 0.60 15.80 -32.24
C LYS A 243 0.33 16.64 -30.98
N LYS A 244 0.96 17.84 -30.93
CA LYS A 244 1.02 18.70 -29.75
C LYS A 244 -0.32 19.04 -29.11
N GLY A 245 -1.35 19.27 -29.92
CA GLY A 245 -2.71 19.60 -29.44
C GLY A 245 -3.36 18.45 -28.69
N LEU A 246 -3.23 17.21 -29.18
CA LEU A 246 -3.74 16.01 -28.55
C LEU A 246 -2.96 15.70 -27.27
N ALA A 247 -1.62 15.79 -27.32
CA ALA A 247 -0.77 15.61 -26.15
C ALA A 247 -1.12 16.57 -25.02
N LYS A 248 -1.32 17.86 -25.36
CA LYS A 248 -1.70 18.88 -24.39
C LYS A 248 -3.05 18.55 -23.72
N ALA A 249 -4.06 18.16 -24.50
CA ALA A 249 -5.38 17.82 -23.99
C ALA A 249 -5.31 16.65 -23.00
N ASP A 250 -4.53 15.61 -23.30
CA ASP A 250 -4.33 14.46 -22.43
C ASP A 250 -3.58 14.84 -21.14
N PHE A 251 -2.52 15.66 -21.20
CA PHE A 251 -1.84 16.12 -19.99
C PHE A 251 -2.72 17.01 -19.11
N GLU A 252 -3.52 17.90 -19.71
CA GLU A 252 -4.47 18.71 -18.98
C GLU A 252 -5.56 17.83 -18.31
N LYS A 253 -5.98 16.77 -18.99
CA LYS A 253 -6.90 15.78 -18.39
C LYS A 253 -6.26 15.05 -17.22
N ALA A 254 -5.02 14.57 -17.35
CA ALA A 254 -4.29 13.92 -16.26
C ALA A 254 -4.15 14.85 -15.03
N ILE A 255 -3.87 16.14 -15.24
CA ILE A 255 -3.85 17.15 -14.16
C ILE A 255 -5.22 17.25 -13.49
N SER A 256 -6.30 17.28 -14.25
CA SER A 256 -7.66 17.34 -13.70
C SER A 256 -8.02 16.09 -12.88
N LEU A 257 -7.31 14.99 -13.08
CA LEU A 257 -7.45 13.71 -12.37
C LEU A 257 -6.45 13.57 -11.20
N GLY A 258 -5.72 14.65 -10.87
CA GLY A 258 -4.90 14.69 -9.66
C GLY A 258 -3.39 14.62 -9.87
N VAL A 259 -2.91 14.53 -11.11
CA VAL A 259 -1.45 14.61 -11.39
C VAL A 259 -0.96 16.03 -11.08
N PRO A 260 0.09 16.20 -10.27
CA PRO A 260 0.61 17.52 -9.96
C PRO A 260 1.06 18.25 -11.24
N PRO A 261 0.64 19.50 -11.48
CA PRO A 261 1.06 20.26 -12.68
C PRO A 261 2.57 20.43 -12.82
N ALA A 262 3.29 20.40 -11.70
CA ALA A 262 4.75 20.50 -11.67
C ALA A 262 5.41 19.30 -12.38
N ASP A 263 4.82 18.12 -12.29
CA ASP A 263 5.36 16.87 -12.86
C ASP A 263 5.24 16.86 -14.40
N LEU A 264 4.33 17.69 -14.96
CA LEU A 264 4.06 17.76 -16.40
C LEU A 264 4.54 19.07 -17.03
N HIS A 265 5.30 19.88 -16.29
CA HIS A 265 5.76 21.19 -16.77
C HIS A 265 6.53 21.12 -18.09
N GLU A 266 7.48 20.20 -18.19
CA GLU A 266 8.32 20.05 -19.39
C GLU A 266 7.53 19.50 -20.59
N GLN A 267 6.62 18.56 -20.38
CA GLN A 267 5.74 18.03 -21.43
C GLN A 267 4.81 19.12 -21.97
N LEU A 268 4.17 19.88 -21.08
CA LEU A 268 3.29 20.99 -21.47
C LEU A 268 4.06 22.13 -22.19
N LYS A 269 5.32 22.38 -21.83
CA LYS A 269 6.18 23.33 -22.54
C LYS A 269 6.47 22.88 -23.97
N GLN A 270 6.71 21.58 -24.19
CA GLN A 270 6.93 21.03 -25.53
C GLN A 270 5.65 21.05 -26.39
N CYS A 271 4.47 21.12 -25.80
CA CYS A 271 3.19 21.26 -26.50
C CYS A 271 2.93 22.68 -27.03
N LYS A 272 3.69 23.67 -26.64
CA LYS A 272 3.64 25.03 -27.20
C LYS A 272 4.37 25.05 -28.54
#